data_d9be131b80b3b4810815d93d977b7a0e
#
_entry.id   d9be131b80b3b4810815d93d977b7a0e
#
_cell.length_a   1.000
_cell.length_b   1.000
_cell.length_c   1.000
_cell.angle_alpha   90.00
_cell.angle_beta   90.00
_cell.angle_gamma   90.00
#
_symmetry.space_group_name_H-M   'P 1'
#
loop_
_entity.id
_entity.type
_entity.pdbx_description
1 polymer ?
#
loop_
_entity_poly.entity_id
_entity_poly.type
_entity_poly.pdbx_seq_one_letter_code
_entity_poly.pdbx_strand_id
1 'polypeptide(L)'
;MTSETLPIAAAPNRFVRAKNLMWAMVSFHKGYFFIAVGGAAVFAVATVLSSYGVQLLIDDVILPAFERGGIDFGTWAAVSGLVVAIGLVRAVGVVVRRTFAGVANQSTAKTIADNTLSHLMKQPASWHRQRMTGDIAARAGVDTDAAASILGPMPFASSVVVLLVVSGVWLIMTDPWLGVFAFLVFPLMLATNILYQRKVDYHYQVAQDELGALSEAAHESFDGVLVVKAFGAEERETERLAVISRRLRKARTNAISLRSTFESVIDAAPSLVNLAIIGFGAVRVRDGAMTVGELSAFVFLFTLVSLPLRIVSFLFSELPHAASGWARVQQVLNEPLQTPPRAAIVPSRDAMVELRVVAAAHVATNLALQNITLTVARGRTVAIVGATGSGKTTLLHLIAGLVAAQSGTVRLGTSRVGLVFQEAFLFAESLRYNLTLGADISQAAIDRALRIAAADGFVADLGVSLDTELGERGVSLSGGQRQRLALARALAVGSELLLLDDTTSALDPSTEAAVLTNLRSLGDDVTTLVVASRPSTIALADEVVFMVDGTIAAAGTHDELVRANDAYRTLISAFEHDRHDGEDRGHH
;
A
#
# COMPACT_ATOMS: atom_id res chain seq x y z
N MET A 1 10.80 3.12 -20.56
CA MET A 1 11.87 2.12 -20.77
C MET A 1 11.47 0.88 -20.01
N THR A 2 10.93 -0.08 -20.73
CA THR A 2 10.50 -1.38 -20.19
C THR A 2 11.75 -2.20 -19.91
N SER A 3 12.19 -2.26 -18.64
CA SER A 3 13.14 -3.28 -18.22
C SER A 3 12.36 -4.60 -18.13
N GLU A 4 12.69 -5.57 -18.97
CA GLU A 4 12.31 -6.96 -18.79
C GLU A 4 12.83 -7.42 -17.42
N THR A 5 12.04 -7.25 -16.38
CA THR A 5 12.31 -7.81 -15.07
C THR A 5 11.87 -9.27 -15.12
N LEU A 6 12.84 -10.17 -15.33
CA LEU A 6 12.65 -11.61 -15.12
C LEU A 6 11.95 -11.83 -13.76
N PRO A 7 10.92 -12.68 -13.69
CA PRO A 7 10.23 -12.95 -12.44
C PRO A 7 11.22 -13.57 -11.45
N ILE A 8 11.52 -12.84 -10.37
CA ILE A 8 12.49 -13.25 -9.32
C ILE A 8 12.08 -14.56 -8.66
N ALA A 9 10.79 -14.92 -8.68
CA ALA A 9 10.26 -16.17 -8.16
C ALA A 9 10.78 -17.44 -8.85
N ALA A 10 11.26 -17.36 -10.09
CA ALA A 10 11.68 -18.52 -10.87
C ALA A 10 13.17 -18.89 -10.74
N ALA A 11 13.97 -18.11 -10.00
CA ALA A 11 15.40 -18.40 -9.86
C ALA A 11 15.65 -19.57 -8.90
N PRO A 12 16.42 -20.60 -9.28
CA PRO A 12 16.57 -21.85 -8.50
C PRO A 12 17.41 -21.70 -7.22
N ASN A 13 18.16 -20.59 -7.04
CA ASN A 13 19.08 -20.41 -5.92
C ASN A 13 18.78 -19.12 -5.14
N ARG A 14 18.77 -19.19 -3.79
CA ARG A 14 18.52 -18.05 -2.88
C ARG A 14 19.47 -16.87 -3.15
N PHE A 15 20.74 -17.14 -3.46
CA PHE A 15 21.71 -16.09 -3.77
C PHE A 15 21.40 -15.34 -5.07
N VAL A 16 20.94 -16.06 -6.11
CA VAL A 16 20.55 -15.43 -7.38
C VAL A 16 19.30 -14.56 -7.19
N ARG A 17 18.33 -15.01 -6.39
CA ARG A 17 17.14 -14.19 -6.05
C ARG A 17 17.52 -12.92 -5.30
N ALA A 18 18.38 -13.03 -4.28
CA ALA A 18 18.86 -11.90 -3.53
C ALA A 18 19.61 -10.89 -4.40
N LYS A 19 20.53 -11.37 -5.26
CA LYS A 19 21.26 -10.53 -6.22
C LYS A 19 20.31 -9.81 -7.18
N ASN A 20 19.34 -10.53 -7.73
CA ASN A 20 18.37 -9.96 -8.68
C ASN A 20 17.48 -8.90 -8.01
N LEU A 21 17.02 -9.16 -6.78
CA LEU A 21 16.27 -8.18 -5.99
C LEU A 21 17.10 -6.93 -5.73
N MET A 22 18.31 -7.09 -5.19
CA MET A 22 19.20 -5.96 -4.90
C MET A 22 19.46 -5.12 -6.15
N TRP A 23 19.76 -5.77 -7.28
CA TRP A 23 19.99 -5.06 -8.53
C TRP A 23 18.72 -4.38 -9.07
N ALA A 24 17.57 -5.02 -8.95
CA ALA A 24 16.29 -4.40 -9.33
C ALA A 24 16.05 -3.13 -8.52
N MET A 25 16.23 -3.15 -7.19
CA MET A 25 16.04 -1.96 -6.34
C MET A 25 17.06 -0.86 -6.67
N VAL A 26 18.33 -1.20 -6.84
CA VAL A 26 19.37 -0.24 -7.25
C VAL A 26 19.06 0.38 -8.62
N SER A 27 18.47 -0.39 -9.55
CA SER A 27 18.24 0.04 -10.92
C SER A 27 17.27 1.21 -11.04
N PHE A 28 16.38 1.41 -10.06
CA PHE A 28 15.45 2.54 -10.04
C PHE A 28 16.19 3.89 -9.92
N HIS A 29 17.17 3.98 -8.99
CA HIS A 29 17.88 5.23 -8.69
C HIS A 29 19.39 5.02 -8.52
N LYS A 30 20.07 4.53 -9.54
CA LYS A 30 21.51 4.18 -9.54
C LYS A 30 22.41 5.30 -9.03
N GLY A 31 22.16 6.56 -9.43
CA GLY A 31 22.99 7.70 -9.07
C GLY A 31 23.11 7.87 -7.57
N TYR A 32 22.01 7.94 -6.86
CA TYR A 32 22.00 8.09 -5.40
C TYR A 32 22.67 6.93 -4.68
N PHE A 33 22.42 5.71 -5.16
CA PHE A 33 23.03 4.52 -4.58
C PHE A 33 24.56 4.53 -4.72
N PHE A 34 25.11 4.85 -5.90
CA PHE A 34 26.56 4.86 -6.08
C PHE A 34 27.25 6.02 -5.35
N ILE A 35 26.59 7.17 -5.18
CA ILE A 35 27.09 8.25 -4.31
C ILE A 35 27.16 7.76 -2.85
N ALA A 36 26.13 7.06 -2.38
CA ALA A 36 26.14 6.47 -1.04
C ALA A 36 27.27 5.44 -0.87
N VAL A 37 27.53 4.60 -1.87
CA VAL A 37 28.65 3.63 -1.87
C VAL A 37 30.00 4.35 -1.90
N GLY A 38 30.13 5.46 -2.65
CA GLY A 38 31.32 6.31 -2.63
C GLY A 38 31.61 6.88 -1.24
N GLY A 39 30.57 7.44 -0.58
CA GLY A 39 30.68 7.90 0.82
C GLY A 39 31.04 6.76 1.79
N ALA A 40 30.51 5.55 1.54
CA ALA A 40 30.83 4.35 2.29
C ALA A 40 32.29 3.92 2.14
N ALA A 41 32.85 4.02 0.95
CA ALA A 41 34.28 3.74 0.68
C ALA A 41 35.19 4.76 1.36
N VAL A 42 34.86 6.06 1.28
CA VAL A 42 35.58 7.12 1.99
C VAL A 42 35.60 6.87 3.50
N PHE A 43 34.45 6.52 4.07
CA PHE A 43 34.34 6.13 5.48
C PHE A 43 35.27 4.96 5.84
N ALA A 44 35.28 3.91 5.01
CA ALA A 44 36.09 2.72 5.27
C ALA A 44 37.60 3.03 5.23
N VAL A 45 38.05 3.72 4.20
CA VAL A 45 39.48 4.13 4.07
C VAL A 45 39.88 5.05 5.21
N ALA A 46 39.08 6.08 5.52
CA ALA A 46 39.38 7.00 6.63
C ALA A 46 39.41 6.29 8.00
N THR A 47 38.63 5.22 8.17
CA THR A 47 38.64 4.39 9.38
C THR A 47 39.97 3.65 9.51
N VAL A 48 40.55 3.11 8.45
CA VAL A 48 41.87 2.49 8.47
C VAL A 48 42.96 3.55 8.69
N LEU A 49 42.89 4.70 8.01
CA LEU A 49 43.81 5.81 8.22
C LEU A 49 43.78 6.35 9.65
N SER A 50 42.66 6.26 10.37
CA SER A 50 42.60 6.67 11.79
C SER A 50 43.44 5.78 12.68
N SER A 51 43.65 4.49 12.35
CA SER A 51 44.57 3.64 13.09
C SER A 51 46.04 4.01 12.85
N TYR A 52 46.39 4.40 11.61
CA TYR A 52 47.71 4.95 11.31
C TYR A 52 47.97 6.27 12.06
N GLY A 53 46.94 7.13 12.18
CA GLY A 53 47.03 8.34 13.02
C GLY A 53 47.31 8.03 14.50
N VAL A 54 46.75 6.95 15.05
CA VAL A 54 47.05 6.47 16.41
C VAL A 54 48.49 5.99 16.52
N GLN A 55 48.98 5.26 15.52
CA GLN A 55 50.39 4.84 15.47
C GLN A 55 51.35 6.04 15.57
N LEU A 56 51.17 7.02 14.66
CA LEU A 56 52.01 8.23 14.64
C LEU A 56 51.95 9.02 15.97
N LEU A 57 50.76 9.10 16.56
CA LEU A 57 50.58 9.79 17.83
C LEU A 57 51.39 9.13 18.96
N ILE A 58 51.48 7.80 18.97
CA ILE A 58 52.20 7.05 19.98
C ILE A 58 53.70 7.07 19.70
N ASP A 59 54.14 6.73 18.50
CA ASP A 59 55.55 6.55 18.17
C ASP A 59 56.28 7.88 18.01
N ASP A 60 55.67 8.93 17.46
CA ASP A 60 56.33 10.19 17.13
C ASP A 60 56.11 11.30 18.16
N VAL A 61 55.01 11.20 18.96
CA VAL A 61 54.66 12.24 19.93
C VAL A 61 54.80 11.74 21.38
N ILE A 62 54.09 10.67 21.73
CA ILE A 62 53.96 10.24 23.13
C ILE A 62 55.26 9.62 23.63
N LEU A 63 55.80 8.61 22.95
CA LEU A 63 57.01 7.92 23.39
C LEU A 63 58.25 8.87 23.45
N PRO A 64 58.51 9.68 22.40
CA PRO A 64 59.62 10.64 22.47
C PRO A 64 59.46 11.72 23.54
N ALA A 65 58.20 12.08 23.89
CA ALA A 65 57.96 13.04 24.97
C ALA A 65 58.38 12.49 26.37
N PHE A 66 58.17 11.20 26.59
CA PHE A 66 58.60 10.53 27.79
C PHE A 66 60.13 10.41 27.86
N GLU A 67 60.82 10.14 26.76
CA GLU A 67 62.28 10.01 26.70
C GLU A 67 63.02 11.36 26.84
N ARG A 68 62.47 12.43 26.22
CA ARG A 68 63.08 13.77 26.18
C ARG A 68 62.61 14.66 27.31
N GLY A 69 61.60 14.25 28.09
CA GLY A 69 61.03 15.06 29.17
C GLY A 69 60.25 16.30 28.72
N GLY A 70 59.80 16.33 27.44
CA GLY A 70 59.05 17.43 26.88
C GLY A 70 58.41 17.07 25.52
N ILE A 71 57.37 17.80 25.15
CA ILE A 71 56.64 17.60 23.89
C ILE A 71 57.19 18.57 22.85
N ASP A 72 57.59 18.07 21.68
CA ASP A 72 57.78 18.90 20.50
C ASP A 72 56.44 19.39 19.96
N PHE A 73 56.17 20.68 20.15
CA PHE A 73 54.89 21.28 19.77
C PHE A 73 54.62 21.19 18.25
N GLY A 74 55.67 21.27 17.42
CA GLY A 74 55.52 21.16 15.96
C GLY A 74 55.01 19.79 15.53
N THR A 75 55.65 18.73 15.99
CA THR A 75 55.24 17.34 15.71
C THR A 75 53.88 17.04 16.31
N TRP A 76 53.62 17.48 17.55
CA TRP A 76 52.31 17.31 18.18
C TRP A 76 51.18 17.97 17.37
N ALA A 77 51.38 19.22 16.93
CA ALA A 77 50.38 19.96 16.18
C ALA A 77 50.12 19.31 14.80
N ALA A 78 51.17 18.84 14.12
CA ALA A 78 51.05 18.17 12.82
C ALA A 78 50.28 16.85 12.92
N VAL A 79 50.62 15.98 13.87
CA VAL A 79 49.98 14.67 14.06
C VAL A 79 48.52 14.85 14.53
N SER A 80 48.30 15.75 15.49
CA SER A 80 46.94 16.06 15.97
C SER A 80 46.07 16.65 14.86
N GLY A 81 46.62 17.55 14.04
CA GLY A 81 45.95 18.10 12.86
C GLY A 81 45.59 17.03 11.85
N LEU A 82 46.49 16.07 11.61
CA LEU A 82 46.21 14.92 10.73
C LEU A 82 45.05 14.05 11.27
N VAL A 83 45.06 13.72 12.56
CA VAL A 83 43.98 12.92 13.19
C VAL A 83 42.65 13.63 13.09
N VAL A 84 42.60 14.95 13.32
CA VAL A 84 41.38 15.75 13.15
C VAL A 84 40.93 15.76 11.70
N ALA A 85 41.83 15.94 10.73
CA ALA A 85 41.52 15.91 9.31
C ALA A 85 40.93 14.56 8.88
N ILE A 86 41.52 13.44 9.31
CA ILE A 86 41.00 12.09 9.07
C ILE A 86 39.61 11.94 9.69
N GLY A 87 39.39 12.44 10.89
CA GLY A 87 38.10 12.44 11.57
C GLY A 87 37.03 13.20 10.80
N LEU A 88 37.37 14.38 10.26
CA LEU A 88 36.47 15.18 9.42
C LEU A 88 36.11 14.47 8.10
N VAL A 89 37.12 13.92 7.40
CA VAL A 89 36.89 13.15 6.16
C VAL A 89 35.97 11.94 6.42
N ARG A 90 36.21 11.23 7.53
CA ARG A 90 35.38 10.13 7.98
C ARG A 90 33.94 10.57 8.25
N ALA A 91 33.74 11.69 8.92
CA ALA A 91 32.41 12.26 9.21
C ALA A 91 31.68 12.62 7.92
N VAL A 92 32.34 13.27 6.95
CA VAL A 92 31.79 13.56 5.62
C VAL A 92 31.38 12.27 4.92
N GLY A 93 32.23 11.23 4.94
CA GLY A 93 31.91 9.92 4.37
C GLY A 93 30.63 9.32 4.98
N VAL A 94 30.44 9.42 6.30
CA VAL A 94 29.22 8.96 7.00
C VAL A 94 27.99 9.75 6.56
N VAL A 95 28.09 11.09 6.51
CA VAL A 95 26.99 11.97 6.12
C VAL A 95 26.55 11.65 4.70
N VAL A 96 27.49 11.65 3.74
CA VAL A 96 27.18 11.33 2.33
C VAL A 96 26.53 9.95 2.21
N ARG A 97 27.12 8.93 2.82
CA ARG A 97 26.56 7.58 2.80
C ARG A 97 25.13 7.54 3.33
N ARG A 98 24.86 8.10 4.53
CA ARG A 98 23.53 8.05 5.18
C ARG A 98 22.49 8.83 4.40
N THR A 99 22.81 10.04 4.00
CA THR A 99 21.87 10.91 3.27
C THR A 99 21.47 10.27 1.95
N PHE A 100 22.44 9.87 1.13
CA PHE A 100 22.14 9.32 -0.18
C PHE A 100 21.57 7.90 -0.14
N ALA A 101 21.86 7.10 0.88
CA ALA A 101 21.17 5.83 1.12
C ALA A 101 19.68 6.05 1.45
N GLY A 102 19.38 7.04 2.31
CA GLY A 102 18.01 7.44 2.64
C GLY A 102 17.25 7.96 1.42
N VAL A 103 17.88 8.86 0.63
CA VAL A 103 17.28 9.39 -0.61
C VAL A 103 17.03 8.26 -1.61
N ALA A 104 17.98 7.33 -1.81
CA ALA A 104 17.80 6.18 -2.70
C ALA A 104 16.63 5.30 -2.26
N ASN A 105 16.52 5.01 -0.97
CA ASN A 105 15.43 4.21 -0.40
C ASN A 105 14.07 4.89 -0.63
N GLN A 106 13.90 6.13 -0.19
CA GLN A 106 12.62 6.84 -0.29
C GLN A 106 12.21 7.12 -1.74
N SER A 107 13.16 7.50 -2.60
CA SER A 107 12.87 7.72 -4.02
C SER A 107 12.45 6.43 -4.73
N THR A 108 13.06 5.29 -4.37
CA THR A 108 12.69 3.99 -4.94
C THR A 108 11.33 3.55 -4.43
N ALA A 109 11.06 3.64 -3.13
CA ALA A 109 9.75 3.34 -2.53
C ALA A 109 8.64 4.16 -3.21
N LYS A 110 8.85 5.48 -3.34
CA LYS A 110 7.92 6.37 -4.04
C LYS A 110 7.67 5.94 -5.48
N THR A 111 8.73 5.66 -6.24
CA THR A 111 8.58 5.25 -7.66
C THR A 111 7.81 3.94 -7.81
N ILE A 112 8.06 2.97 -6.91
CA ILE A 112 7.33 1.70 -6.89
C ILE A 112 5.87 1.94 -6.50
N ALA A 113 5.61 2.78 -5.49
CA ALA A 113 4.26 3.14 -5.04
C ALA A 113 3.46 3.82 -6.16
N ASP A 114 4.04 4.83 -6.82
CA ASP A 114 3.41 5.56 -7.93
C ASP A 114 3.04 4.62 -9.09
N ASN A 115 3.96 3.71 -9.45
CA ASN A 115 3.72 2.72 -10.49
C ASN A 115 2.61 1.72 -10.09
N THR A 116 2.64 1.26 -8.84
CA THR A 116 1.66 0.31 -8.31
C THR A 116 0.27 0.95 -8.24
N LEU A 117 0.16 2.16 -7.70
CA LEU A 117 -1.09 2.93 -7.65
C LEU A 117 -1.64 3.19 -9.06
N SER A 118 -0.79 3.65 -9.99
CA SER A 118 -1.20 3.87 -11.38
C SER A 118 -1.70 2.60 -12.05
N HIS A 119 -1.08 1.44 -11.77
CA HIS A 119 -1.51 0.16 -12.29
C HIS A 119 -2.83 -0.30 -11.67
N LEU A 120 -2.97 -0.19 -10.34
CA LEU A 120 -4.18 -0.53 -9.60
C LEU A 120 -5.38 0.28 -10.08
N MET A 121 -5.23 1.60 -10.23
CA MET A 121 -6.31 2.48 -10.68
C MET A 121 -6.79 2.20 -12.11
N LYS A 122 -5.97 1.54 -12.93
CA LYS A 122 -6.32 1.13 -14.29
C LYS A 122 -7.00 -0.24 -14.37
N GLN A 123 -6.99 -1.00 -13.29
CA GLN A 123 -7.70 -2.29 -13.24
C GLN A 123 -9.22 -2.08 -13.25
N PRO A 124 -9.99 -2.99 -13.87
CA PRO A 124 -11.45 -2.86 -13.96
C PRO A 124 -12.13 -3.02 -12.58
N ALA A 125 -13.34 -2.49 -12.46
CA ALA A 125 -14.13 -2.57 -11.23
C ALA A 125 -14.35 -4.02 -10.75
N SER A 126 -14.45 -4.99 -11.68
CA SER A 126 -14.54 -6.42 -11.37
C SER A 126 -13.32 -6.96 -10.64
N TRP A 127 -12.13 -6.45 -10.97
CA TRP A 127 -10.88 -6.81 -10.31
C TRP A 127 -10.86 -6.34 -8.85
N HIS A 128 -11.29 -5.08 -8.62
CA HIS A 128 -11.36 -4.49 -7.27
C HIS A 128 -12.37 -5.18 -6.37
N ARG A 129 -13.53 -5.58 -6.90
CA ARG A 129 -14.57 -6.29 -6.14
C ARG A 129 -14.17 -7.68 -5.64
N GLN A 130 -13.21 -8.33 -6.29
CA GLN A 130 -12.73 -9.66 -5.90
C GLN A 130 -11.63 -9.62 -4.83
N ARG A 131 -11.19 -8.45 -4.41
CA ARG A 131 -10.07 -8.25 -3.47
C ARG A 131 -10.45 -7.35 -2.31
N MET A 132 -9.85 -7.62 -1.16
CA MET A 132 -10.06 -6.77 0.02
C MET A 132 -9.35 -5.44 -0.17
N THR A 133 -10.02 -4.34 0.13
CA THR A 133 -9.45 -2.97 0.03
C THR A 133 -8.17 -2.81 0.85
N GLY A 134 -8.11 -3.42 2.05
CA GLY A 134 -6.92 -3.39 2.89
C GLY A 134 -5.70 -4.09 2.26
N ASP A 135 -5.88 -5.20 1.53
CA ASP A 135 -4.80 -5.88 0.81
C ASP A 135 -4.27 -5.00 -0.35
N ILE A 136 -5.18 -4.36 -1.08
CA ILE A 136 -4.81 -3.43 -2.16
C ILE A 136 -4.01 -2.24 -1.61
N ALA A 137 -4.48 -1.64 -0.52
CA ALA A 137 -3.80 -0.51 0.14
C ALA A 137 -2.42 -0.90 0.68
N ALA A 138 -2.30 -2.10 1.29
CA ALA A 138 -1.02 -2.62 1.77
C ALA A 138 0.01 -2.80 0.64
N ARG A 139 -0.43 -3.26 -0.55
CA ARG A 139 0.45 -3.42 -1.73
C ARG A 139 0.97 -2.10 -2.27
N ALA A 140 0.17 -1.04 -2.18
CA ALA A 140 0.56 0.29 -2.64
C ALA A 140 1.46 1.06 -1.64
N GLY A 141 1.41 0.72 -0.36
CA GLY A 141 2.16 1.40 0.71
C GLY A 141 3.17 0.47 1.38
N VAL A 142 2.72 -0.39 2.28
CA VAL A 142 3.58 -1.21 3.15
C VAL A 142 4.52 -2.12 2.35
N ASP A 143 4.03 -2.74 1.27
CA ASP A 143 4.84 -3.67 0.46
C ASP A 143 5.87 -2.95 -0.40
N THR A 144 5.59 -1.73 -0.84
CA THR A 144 6.55 -0.91 -1.59
C THR A 144 7.68 -0.42 -0.70
N ASP A 145 7.38 0.01 0.53
CA ASP A 145 8.38 0.38 1.53
C ASP A 145 9.23 -0.83 1.92
N ALA A 146 8.59 -1.98 2.16
CA ALA A 146 9.29 -3.22 2.44
C ALA A 146 10.26 -3.61 1.31
N ALA A 147 9.83 -3.51 0.04
CA ALA A 147 10.66 -3.82 -1.10
C ALA A 147 11.91 -2.93 -1.20
N ALA A 148 11.76 -1.62 -0.94
CA ALA A 148 12.83 -0.65 -1.00
C ALA A 148 13.76 -0.69 0.22
N SER A 149 13.33 -1.20 1.39
CA SER A 149 14.02 -1.13 2.68
C SER A 149 15.47 -1.61 2.63
N ILE A 150 15.77 -2.56 1.74
CA ILE A 150 17.13 -3.12 1.58
C ILE A 150 18.15 -2.07 1.11
N LEU A 151 17.73 -0.99 0.45
CA LEU A 151 18.63 0.07 -0.03
C LEU A 151 19.26 0.87 1.12
N GLY A 152 18.63 0.91 2.29
CA GLY A 152 19.17 1.58 3.46
C GLY A 152 20.49 0.95 3.96
N PRO A 153 20.51 -0.34 4.29
CA PRO A 153 21.73 -1.01 4.81
C PRO A 153 22.75 -1.39 3.73
N MET A 154 22.39 -1.49 2.44
CA MET A 154 23.30 -1.94 1.38
C MET A 154 24.58 -1.10 1.24
N PRO A 155 24.56 0.25 1.21
CA PRO A 155 25.78 1.05 1.12
C PRO A 155 26.68 0.88 2.35
N PHE A 156 26.09 0.61 3.53
CA PHE A 156 26.88 0.30 4.72
C PHE A 156 27.54 -1.08 4.60
N ALA A 157 26.80 -2.10 4.15
CA ALA A 157 27.37 -3.43 3.93
C ALA A 157 28.52 -3.40 2.91
N SER A 158 28.41 -2.58 1.85
CA SER A 158 29.52 -2.38 0.91
C SER A 158 30.75 -1.75 1.58
N SER A 159 30.56 -0.81 2.53
CA SER A 159 31.68 -0.23 3.29
C SER A 159 32.41 -1.26 4.16
N VAL A 160 31.68 -2.26 4.68
CA VAL A 160 32.29 -3.33 5.48
C VAL A 160 33.22 -4.21 4.63
N VAL A 161 32.81 -4.50 3.39
CA VAL A 161 33.66 -5.25 2.46
C VAL A 161 34.97 -4.46 2.17
N VAL A 162 34.85 -3.17 1.84
CA VAL A 162 36.01 -2.30 1.61
C VAL A 162 36.86 -2.22 2.87
N LEU A 163 36.25 -2.02 4.04
CA LEU A 163 36.95 -1.95 5.33
C LEU A 163 37.74 -3.23 5.62
N LEU A 164 37.12 -4.41 5.43
CA LEU A 164 37.77 -5.71 5.63
C LEU A 164 39.00 -5.90 4.73
N VAL A 165 38.82 -5.56 3.43
CA VAL A 165 39.93 -5.70 2.46
C VAL A 165 41.08 -4.74 2.82
N VAL A 166 40.78 -3.46 3.00
CA VAL A 166 41.81 -2.44 3.28
C VAL A 166 42.47 -2.68 4.67
N SER A 167 41.68 -3.05 5.69
CA SER A 167 42.22 -3.40 7.02
C SER A 167 43.05 -4.67 6.96
N GLY A 168 42.59 -5.70 6.25
CA GLY A 168 43.35 -6.94 6.11
C GLY A 168 44.71 -6.73 5.45
N VAL A 169 44.75 -5.95 4.37
CA VAL A 169 46.01 -5.59 3.71
C VAL A 169 46.91 -4.81 4.67
N TRP A 170 46.39 -3.78 5.36
CA TRP A 170 47.17 -2.99 6.31
C TRP A 170 47.71 -3.82 7.48
N LEU A 171 46.89 -4.69 8.09
CA LEU A 171 47.28 -5.56 9.20
C LEU A 171 48.39 -6.55 8.78
N ILE A 172 48.31 -7.16 7.60
CA ILE A 172 49.33 -8.09 7.08
C ILE A 172 50.62 -7.35 6.73
N MET A 173 50.55 -6.10 6.25
CA MET A 173 51.74 -5.29 5.94
C MET A 173 52.45 -4.84 7.20
N THR A 174 51.72 -4.58 8.31
CA THR A 174 52.29 -4.17 9.59
C THR A 174 53.01 -5.33 10.30
N ASP A 175 52.31 -6.46 10.46
CA ASP A 175 52.94 -7.72 10.95
C ASP A 175 52.23 -8.92 10.29
N PRO A 176 52.92 -9.73 9.45
CA PRO A 176 52.31 -10.83 8.72
C PRO A 176 51.67 -11.89 9.62
N TRP A 177 52.26 -12.23 10.74
CA TRP A 177 51.78 -13.27 11.65
C TRP A 177 50.50 -12.85 12.38
N LEU A 178 50.56 -11.68 13.04
CA LEU A 178 49.38 -11.12 13.70
C LEU A 178 48.28 -10.73 12.70
N GLY A 179 48.66 -10.23 11.52
CA GLY A 179 47.76 -9.84 10.46
C GLY A 179 46.96 -11.02 9.94
N VAL A 180 47.62 -12.14 9.64
CA VAL A 180 46.91 -13.37 9.21
C VAL A 180 46.03 -13.91 10.34
N PHE A 181 46.50 -13.91 11.59
CA PHE A 181 45.68 -14.32 12.73
C PHE A 181 44.40 -13.47 12.84
N ALA A 182 44.55 -12.14 12.87
CA ALA A 182 43.40 -11.24 12.97
C ALA A 182 42.45 -11.34 11.76
N PHE A 183 43.01 -11.48 10.54
CA PHE A 183 42.22 -11.60 9.33
C PHE A 183 41.39 -12.88 9.33
N LEU A 184 41.90 -14.01 9.83
CA LEU A 184 41.15 -15.29 9.92
C LEU A 184 40.00 -15.24 10.93
N VAL A 185 40.10 -14.40 11.95
CA VAL A 185 39.02 -14.24 12.95
C VAL A 185 37.75 -13.67 12.31
N PHE A 186 37.88 -12.74 11.37
CA PHE A 186 36.69 -12.11 10.74
C PHE A 186 35.79 -13.10 9.98
N PRO A 187 36.27 -13.93 9.04
CA PRO A 187 35.44 -14.91 8.39
C PRO A 187 34.92 -15.99 9.37
N LEU A 188 35.68 -16.32 10.42
CA LEU A 188 35.21 -17.26 11.45
C LEU A 188 34.04 -16.66 12.24
N MET A 189 34.12 -15.41 12.66
CA MET A 189 33.02 -14.69 13.32
C MET A 189 31.79 -14.59 12.40
N LEU A 190 32.00 -14.29 11.12
CA LEU A 190 30.92 -14.20 10.14
C LEU A 190 30.26 -15.56 9.93
N ALA A 191 31.04 -16.63 9.76
CA ALA A 191 30.52 -17.99 9.60
C ALA A 191 29.71 -18.45 10.83
N THR A 192 30.25 -18.20 12.03
CA THR A 192 29.56 -18.49 13.30
C THR A 192 28.24 -17.73 13.38
N ASN A 193 28.24 -16.45 13.02
CA ASN A 193 27.02 -15.63 12.98
C ASN A 193 25.99 -16.21 12.01
N ILE A 194 26.35 -16.53 10.77
CA ILE A 194 25.45 -17.08 9.77
C ILE A 194 24.85 -18.44 10.20
N LEU A 195 25.67 -19.31 10.78
CA LEU A 195 25.20 -20.61 11.26
C LEU A 195 24.19 -20.46 12.40
N TYR A 196 24.46 -19.53 13.28
CA TYR A 196 23.58 -19.27 14.41
C TYR A 196 22.28 -18.57 14.01
N GLN A 197 22.35 -17.59 13.10
CA GLN A 197 21.17 -16.86 12.62
C GLN A 197 20.10 -17.83 12.12
N ARG A 198 20.47 -18.90 11.43
CA ARG A 198 19.53 -19.92 10.96
C ARG A 198 18.75 -20.59 12.10
N LYS A 199 19.37 -20.74 13.27
CA LYS A 199 18.72 -21.34 14.44
C LYS A 199 17.80 -20.36 15.15
N VAL A 200 18.19 -19.11 15.19
CA VAL A 200 17.39 -18.00 15.75
C VAL A 200 16.15 -17.74 14.90
N ASP A 201 16.29 -17.73 13.58
CA ASP A 201 15.20 -17.47 12.62
C ASP A 201 14.01 -18.42 12.84
N TYR A 202 14.27 -19.71 13.11
CA TYR A 202 13.22 -20.68 13.42
C TYR A 202 12.37 -20.24 14.65
N HIS A 203 13.02 -19.83 15.74
CA HIS A 203 12.30 -19.41 16.95
C HIS A 203 11.56 -18.08 16.76
N TYR A 204 12.09 -17.18 15.91
CA TYR A 204 11.38 -15.96 15.54
C TYR A 204 10.16 -16.24 14.67
N GLN A 205 10.22 -17.21 13.76
CA GLN A 205 9.06 -17.64 12.97
C GLN A 205 7.96 -18.16 13.87
N VAL A 206 8.28 -19.07 14.82
CA VAL A 206 7.28 -19.54 15.79
C VAL A 206 6.65 -18.40 16.59
N ALA A 207 7.44 -17.41 17.00
CA ALA A 207 6.92 -16.25 17.71
C ALA A 207 6.03 -15.37 16.81
N GLN A 208 6.32 -15.30 15.53
CA GLN A 208 5.54 -14.55 14.54
C GLN A 208 4.20 -15.25 14.24
N ASP A 209 4.20 -16.58 14.17
CA ASP A 209 2.99 -17.37 14.00
C ASP A 209 2.03 -17.20 15.21
N GLU A 210 2.56 -17.23 16.43
CA GLU A 210 1.76 -16.96 17.64
C GLU A 210 1.27 -15.51 17.72
N LEU A 211 2.02 -14.55 17.19
CA LEU A 211 1.56 -13.16 17.07
C LEU A 211 0.41 -13.05 16.06
N GLY A 212 0.49 -13.76 14.95
CA GLY A 212 -0.58 -13.86 13.96
C GLY A 212 -1.86 -14.41 14.58
N ALA A 213 -1.75 -15.53 15.31
CA ALA A 213 -2.88 -16.15 16.00
C ALA A 213 -3.51 -15.22 17.06
N LEU A 214 -2.70 -14.43 17.79
CA LEU A 214 -3.23 -13.46 18.74
C LEU A 214 -3.95 -12.31 18.01
N SER A 215 -3.39 -11.82 16.92
CA SER A 215 -3.98 -10.72 16.13
C SER A 215 -5.32 -11.15 15.52
N GLU A 216 -5.40 -12.35 14.96
CA GLU A 216 -6.63 -12.92 14.41
C GLU A 216 -7.71 -13.08 15.47
N ALA A 217 -7.37 -13.70 16.62
CA ALA A 217 -8.30 -13.85 17.72
C ALA A 217 -8.77 -12.53 18.31
N ALA A 218 -7.89 -11.52 18.42
CA ALA A 218 -8.26 -10.19 18.89
C ALA A 218 -9.19 -9.47 17.90
N HIS A 219 -8.93 -9.59 16.59
CA HIS A 219 -9.79 -9.03 15.55
C HIS A 219 -11.20 -9.62 15.62
N GLU A 220 -11.31 -10.96 15.71
CA GLU A 220 -12.58 -11.65 15.86
C GLU A 220 -13.34 -11.19 17.12
N SER A 221 -12.64 -11.06 18.27
CA SER A 221 -13.25 -10.62 19.53
C SER A 221 -13.79 -9.19 19.45
N PHE A 222 -13.07 -8.28 18.80
CA PHE A 222 -13.50 -6.89 18.64
C PHE A 222 -14.62 -6.74 17.61
N ASP A 223 -14.60 -7.50 16.52
CA ASP A 223 -15.71 -7.54 15.56
C ASP A 223 -16.99 -8.08 16.21
N GLY A 224 -16.84 -9.09 17.07
CA GLY A 224 -17.94 -9.70 17.82
C GLY A 224 -18.24 -9.05 19.18
N VAL A 225 -17.69 -7.87 19.49
CA VAL A 225 -17.74 -7.29 20.85
C VAL A 225 -19.17 -7.10 21.37
N LEU A 226 -20.12 -6.76 20.50
CA LEU A 226 -21.52 -6.61 20.88
C LEU A 226 -22.13 -7.95 21.32
N VAL A 227 -21.74 -9.06 20.68
CA VAL A 227 -22.17 -10.41 21.07
C VAL A 227 -21.57 -10.76 22.42
N VAL A 228 -20.25 -10.54 22.60
CA VAL A 228 -19.56 -10.78 23.88
C VAL A 228 -20.26 -10.01 25.01
N LYS A 229 -20.61 -8.75 24.80
CA LYS A 229 -21.32 -7.89 25.76
C LYS A 229 -22.75 -8.37 26.03
N ALA A 230 -23.49 -8.69 24.98
CA ALA A 230 -24.88 -9.13 25.10
C ALA A 230 -25.04 -10.44 25.91
N PHE A 231 -24.03 -11.31 25.89
CA PHE A 231 -24.04 -12.59 26.60
C PHE A 231 -23.20 -12.60 27.88
N GLY A 232 -22.66 -11.45 28.33
CA GLY A 232 -21.83 -11.35 29.54
C GLY A 232 -20.63 -12.30 29.51
N ALA A 233 -19.98 -12.43 28.34
CA ALA A 233 -18.92 -13.40 28.08
C ALA A 233 -17.51 -12.81 28.18
N GLU A 234 -17.35 -11.59 28.71
CA GLU A 234 -16.10 -10.84 28.73
C GLU A 234 -14.96 -11.59 29.43
N GLU A 235 -15.24 -12.21 30.54
CA GLU A 235 -14.21 -12.93 31.30
C GLU A 235 -13.72 -14.18 30.57
N ARG A 236 -14.63 -14.93 29.92
CA ARG A 236 -14.29 -16.10 29.10
C ARG A 236 -13.48 -15.72 27.89
N GLU A 237 -13.84 -14.61 27.22
CA GLU A 237 -13.14 -14.13 26.05
C GLU A 237 -11.77 -13.57 26.42
N THR A 238 -11.65 -12.86 27.55
CA THR A 238 -10.37 -12.40 28.07
C THR A 238 -9.44 -13.58 28.38
N GLU A 239 -9.94 -14.66 28.99
CA GLU A 239 -9.12 -15.84 29.25
C GLU A 239 -8.71 -16.57 27.96
N ARG A 240 -9.59 -16.64 26.96
CA ARG A 240 -9.24 -17.16 25.62
C ARG A 240 -8.03 -16.43 25.02
N LEU A 241 -8.07 -15.10 25.02
CA LEU A 241 -6.97 -14.26 24.53
C LEU A 241 -5.72 -14.39 25.42
N ALA A 242 -5.88 -14.49 26.74
CA ALA A 242 -4.77 -14.65 27.66
C ALA A 242 -4.00 -15.96 27.46
N VAL A 243 -4.67 -17.05 27.07
CA VAL A 243 -4.01 -18.33 26.71
C VAL A 243 -3.09 -18.14 25.50
N ILE A 244 -3.58 -17.48 24.46
CA ILE A 244 -2.80 -17.22 23.24
C ILE A 244 -1.62 -16.28 23.55
N SER A 245 -1.88 -15.22 24.32
CA SER A 245 -0.85 -14.27 24.76
C SER A 245 0.27 -14.97 25.57
N ARG A 246 -0.09 -15.94 26.44
CA ARG A 246 0.93 -16.73 27.18
C ARG A 246 1.80 -17.57 26.23
N ARG A 247 1.23 -18.17 25.17
CA ARG A 247 2.01 -18.90 24.15
C ARG A 247 2.96 -17.98 23.41
N LEU A 248 2.47 -16.83 22.95
CA LEU A 248 3.29 -15.79 22.31
C LEU A 248 4.43 -15.34 23.23
N ARG A 249 4.14 -15.06 24.51
CA ARG A 249 5.17 -14.70 25.50
C ARG A 249 6.27 -15.76 25.60
N LYS A 250 5.88 -17.05 25.71
CA LYS A 250 6.84 -18.17 25.77
C LYS A 250 7.69 -18.27 24.51
N ALA A 251 7.09 -18.17 23.33
CA ALA A 251 7.79 -18.20 22.05
C ALA A 251 8.78 -17.03 21.93
N ARG A 252 8.35 -15.80 22.26
CA ARG A 252 9.22 -14.62 22.26
C ARG A 252 10.37 -14.71 23.26
N THR A 253 10.07 -15.19 24.50
CA THR A 253 11.11 -15.36 25.52
C THR A 253 12.18 -16.35 25.06
N ASN A 254 11.77 -17.47 24.46
CA ASN A 254 12.71 -18.46 23.92
C ASN A 254 13.57 -17.88 22.79
N ALA A 255 12.96 -17.16 21.85
CA ALA A 255 13.68 -16.51 20.76
C ALA A 255 14.69 -15.47 21.26
N ILE A 256 14.26 -14.60 22.19
CA ILE A 256 15.09 -13.54 22.75
C ILE A 256 16.21 -14.13 23.62
N SER A 257 15.95 -15.09 24.49
CA SER A 257 17.00 -15.67 25.35
C SER A 257 18.09 -16.37 24.53
N LEU A 258 17.69 -17.10 23.47
CA LEU A 258 18.65 -17.71 22.56
C LEU A 258 19.50 -16.62 21.87
N ARG A 259 18.84 -15.57 21.34
CA ARG A 259 19.52 -14.45 20.70
C ARG A 259 20.48 -13.73 21.65
N SER A 260 20.03 -13.35 22.86
CA SER A 260 20.85 -12.62 23.82
C SER A 260 22.07 -13.42 24.30
N THR A 261 21.92 -14.73 24.52
CA THR A 261 23.04 -15.59 24.89
C THR A 261 24.12 -15.58 23.81
N PHE A 262 23.71 -15.67 22.55
CA PHE A 262 24.67 -15.67 21.45
C PHE A 262 25.27 -14.28 21.23
N GLU A 263 24.47 -13.22 21.24
CA GLU A 263 24.98 -11.86 21.12
C GLU A 263 26.03 -11.59 22.19
N SER A 264 25.83 -12.05 23.44
CA SER A 264 26.81 -11.91 24.51
C SER A 264 28.12 -12.65 24.20
N VAL A 265 28.07 -13.85 23.63
CA VAL A 265 29.27 -14.61 23.24
C VAL A 265 29.99 -13.91 22.08
N ILE A 266 29.27 -13.47 21.06
CA ILE A 266 29.84 -12.74 19.91
C ILE A 266 30.43 -11.40 20.36
N ASP A 267 29.82 -10.70 21.33
CA ASP A 267 30.31 -9.42 21.85
C ASP A 267 31.57 -9.58 22.70
N ALA A 268 31.72 -10.71 23.37
CA ALA A 268 32.94 -11.03 24.13
C ALA A 268 34.11 -11.47 23.22
N ALA A 269 33.84 -12.08 22.07
CA ALA A 269 34.88 -12.63 21.20
C ALA A 269 35.93 -11.59 20.74
N PRO A 270 35.58 -10.36 20.28
CA PRO A 270 36.57 -9.34 19.92
C PRO A 270 37.48 -8.95 21.10
N SER A 271 36.92 -8.90 22.31
CA SER A 271 37.71 -8.57 23.51
C SER A 271 38.75 -9.65 23.83
N LEU A 272 38.36 -10.92 23.70
CA LEU A 272 39.30 -12.05 23.90
C LEU A 272 40.39 -12.08 22.81
N VAL A 273 40.02 -11.79 21.56
CA VAL A 273 40.96 -11.69 20.45
C VAL A 273 41.91 -10.52 20.65
N ASN A 274 41.42 -9.36 21.08
CA ASN A 274 42.26 -8.21 21.41
C ASN A 274 43.27 -8.54 22.53
N LEU A 275 42.83 -9.26 23.56
CA LEU A 275 43.75 -9.70 24.63
C LEU A 275 44.85 -10.63 24.06
N ALA A 276 44.52 -11.54 23.18
CA ALA A 276 45.48 -12.38 22.48
C ALA A 276 46.44 -11.56 21.61
N ILE A 277 45.92 -10.58 20.83
CA ILE A 277 46.71 -9.67 20.00
C ILE A 277 47.69 -8.87 20.88
N ILE A 278 47.26 -8.34 22.03
CA ILE A 278 48.14 -7.62 22.97
C ILE A 278 49.22 -8.55 23.51
N GLY A 279 48.86 -9.77 23.94
CA GLY A 279 49.83 -10.73 24.49
C GLY A 279 50.90 -11.14 23.47
N PHE A 280 50.52 -11.56 22.27
CA PHE A 280 51.45 -11.92 21.19
C PHE A 280 52.19 -10.70 20.65
N GLY A 281 51.49 -9.56 20.50
CA GLY A 281 52.09 -8.31 20.03
C GLY A 281 53.14 -7.76 21.00
N ALA A 282 52.96 -7.89 22.31
CA ALA A 282 53.97 -7.50 23.31
C ALA A 282 55.28 -8.31 23.15
N VAL A 283 55.20 -9.59 22.79
CA VAL A 283 56.40 -10.39 22.47
C VAL A 283 57.08 -9.85 21.22
N ARG A 284 56.30 -9.51 20.17
CA ARG A 284 56.83 -8.95 18.91
C ARG A 284 57.50 -7.59 19.13
N VAL A 285 56.94 -6.74 20.01
CA VAL A 285 57.51 -5.46 20.38
C VAL A 285 58.85 -5.66 21.14
N ARG A 286 58.85 -6.58 22.11
CA ARG A 286 60.09 -6.92 22.86
C ARG A 286 61.20 -7.39 21.93
N ASP A 287 60.88 -8.18 20.92
CA ASP A 287 61.82 -8.74 19.96
C ASP A 287 62.22 -7.75 18.84
N GLY A 288 61.72 -6.50 18.92
CA GLY A 288 62.04 -5.41 18.00
C GLY A 288 61.41 -5.53 16.60
N ALA A 289 60.46 -6.43 16.44
CA ALA A 289 59.80 -6.70 15.16
C ALA A 289 58.56 -5.80 14.90
N MET A 290 58.13 -5.03 15.91
CA MET A 290 56.99 -4.14 15.88
C MET A 290 57.20 -3.00 16.87
N THR A 291 56.65 -1.79 16.56
CA THR A 291 56.62 -0.66 17.51
C THR A 291 55.42 -0.74 18.46
N VAL A 292 55.47 0.04 19.55
CA VAL A 292 54.34 0.16 20.48
C VAL A 292 53.16 0.84 19.80
N GLY A 293 53.41 1.84 18.92
CA GLY A 293 52.38 2.51 18.14
C GLY A 293 51.73 1.59 17.13
N GLU A 294 52.49 0.74 16.44
CA GLU A 294 51.96 -0.28 15.52
C GLU A 294 51.06 -1.24 16.26
N LEU A 295 51.46 -1.78 17.42
CA LEU A 295 50.60 -2.66 18.22
C LEU A 295 49.31 -1.96 18.67
N SER A 296 49.41 -0.72 19.10
CA SER A 296 48.25 0.08 19.53
C SER A 296 47.29 0.35 18.37
N ALA A 297 47.83 0.72 17.21
CA ALA A 297 47.04 0.91 15.99
C ALA A 297 46.34 -0.39 15.52
N PHE A 298 47.04 -1.53 15.67
CA PHE A 298 46.52 -2.84 15.35
C PHE A 298 45.29 -3.21 16.21
N VAL A 299 45.41 -3.06 17.55
CA VAL A 299 44.30 -3.28 18.50
C VAL A 299 43.15 -2.32 18.25
N PHE A 300 43.47 -1.05 17.98
CA PHE A 300 42.46 -0.03 17.67
C PHE A 300 41.70 -0.35 16.41
N LEU A 301 42.38 -0.71 15.30
CA LEU A 301 41.75 -1.08 14.03
C LEU A 301 40.89 -2.33 14.17
N PHE A 302 41.40 -3.38 14.83
CA PHE A 302 40.66 -4.61 15.08
C PHE A 302 39.34 -4.35 15.83
N THR A 303 39.40 -3.46 16.85
CA THR A 303 38.21 -3.04 17.61
C THR A 303 37.20 -2.33 16.71
N LEU A 304 37.66 -1.40 15.85
CA LEU A 304 36.80 -0.65 14.93
C LEU A 304 36.13 -1.55 13.87
N VAL A 305 36.82 -2.59 13.40
CA VAL A 305 36.29 -3.51 12.37
C VAL A 305 35.27 -4.49 12.94
N SER A 306 35.35 -4.81 14.23
CA SER A 306 34.48 -5.79 14.88
C SER A 306 33.01 -5.37 14.89
N LEU A 307 32.70 -4.08 15.08
CA LEU A 307 31.36 -3.54 15.16
C LEU A 307 30.59 -3.60 13.80
N PRO A 308 31.16 -3.19 12.66
CA PRO A 308 30.52 -3.25 11.35
C PRO A 308 30.11 -4.66 10.90
N LEU A 309 30.83 -5.71 11.33
CA LEU A 309 30.49 -7.09 10.99
C LEU A 309 29.11 -7.51 11.48
N ARG A 310 28.63 -6.97 12.60
CA ARG A 310 27.28 -7.24 13.11
C ARG A 310 26.19 -6.63 12.23
N ILE A 311 26.47 -5.51 11.58
CA ILE A 311 25.49 -4.82 10.75
C ILE A 311 25.28 -5.54 9.40
N VAL A 312 26.29 -6.30 8.92
CA VAL A 312 26.11 -7.17 7.73
C VAL A 312 25.01 -8.20 7.95
N SER A 313 24.90 -8.75 9.16
CA SER A 313 23.83 -9.68 9.52
C SER A 313 22.44 -9.06 9.43
N PHE A 314 22.30 -7.78 9.76
CA PHE A 314 21.06 -7.03 9.61
C PHE A 314 20.62 -6.97 8.13
N LEU A 315 21.55 -6.75 7.19
CA LEU A 315 21.23 -6.78 5.76
C LEU A 315 20.62 -8.13 5.35
N PHE A 316 21.19 -9.24 5.83
CA PHE A 316 20.68 -10.57 5.50
C PHE A 316 19.31 -10.85 6.14
N SER A 317 19.01 -10.27 7.29
CA SER A 317 17.69 -10.39 7.92
C SER A 317 16.61 -9.57 7.22
N GLU A 318 16.97 -8.46 6.56
CA GLU A 318 16.04 -7.64 5.78
C GLU A 318 15.71 -8.22 4.40
N LEU A 319 16.59 -9.04 3.84
CA LEU A 319 16.40 -9.64 2.50
C LEU A 319 15.08 -10.39 2.33
N PRO A 320 14.64 -11.28 3.25
CA PRO A 320 13.37 -12.00 3.11
C PRO A 320 12.17 -11.04 3.14
N HIS A 321 12.22 -10.01 3.98
CA HIS A 321 11.18 -9.00 4.10
C HIS A 321 11.03 -8.20 2.80
N ALA A 322 12.13 -7.68 2.29
CA ALA A 322 12.16 -6.96 1.02
C ALA A 322 11.74 -7.86 -0.17
N ALA A 323 12.17 -9.12 -0.18
CA ALA A 323 11.77 -10.07 -1.22
C ALA A 323 10.28 -10.39 -1.19
N SER A 324 9.68 -10.51 0.00
CA SER A 324 8.24 -10.72 0.16
C SER A 324 7.43 -9.51 -0.31
N GLY A 325 7.83 -8.29 0.11
CA GLY A 325 7.18 -7.06 -0.34
C GLY A 325 7.25 -6.91 -1.86
N TRP A 326 8.45 -7.09 -2.44
CA TRP A 326 8.63 -7.02 -3.89
C TRP A 326 7.82 -8.07 -4.66
N ALA A 327 7.75 -9.30 -4.16
CA ALA A 327 6.98 -10.36 -4.80
C ALA A 327 5.48 -10.01 -4.85
N ARG A 328 4.92 -9.44 -3.77
CA ARG A 328 3.52 -8.98 -3.73
C ARG A 328 3.27 -7.80 -4.66
N VAL A 329 4.17 -6.84 -4.71
CA VAL A 329 4.11 -5.72 -5.68
C VAL A 329 4.16 -6.24 -7.12
N GLN A 330 5.08 -7.18 -7.42
CA GLN A 330 5.19 -7.77 -8.76
C GLN A 330 3.92 -8.54 -9.16
N GLN A 331 3.24 -9.21 -8.23
CA GLN A 331 1.96 -9.86 -8.54
C GLN A 331 0.96 -8.87 -9.11
N VAL A 332 0.89 -7.64 -8.55
CA VAL A 332 0.02 -6.58 -9.08
C VAL A 332 0.53 -6.06 -10.41
N LEU A 333 1.81 -5.69 -10.51
CA LEU A 333 2.37 -5.07 -11.71
C LEU A 333 2.39 -6.00 -12.94
N ASN A 334 2.49 -7.32 -12.71
CA ASN A 334 2.46 -8.32 -13.77
C ASN A 334 1.05 -8.76 -14.17
N GLU A 335 0.03 -8.34 -13.40
CA GLU A 335 -1.34 -8.64 -13.75
C GLU A 335 -1.75 -7.87 -15.01
N PRO A 336 -2.25 -8.53 -16.06
CA PRO A 336 -2.59 -7.83 -17.29
C PRO A 336 -3.70 -6.81 -17.03
N LEU A 337 -3.53 -5.60 -17.57
CA LEU A 337 -4.59 -4.60 -17.55
C LEU A 337 -5.74 -5.12 -18.43
N GLN A 338 -6.82 -5.50 -17.79
CA GLN A 338 -8.04 -5.84 -18.49
C GLN A 338 -8.75 -4.52 -18.82
N THR A 339 -8.66 -4.08 -20.06
CA THR A 339 -9.52 -2.99 -20.53
C THR A 339 -10.88 -3.61 -20.84
N PRO A 340 -11.94 -3.35 -20.03
CA PRO A 340 -13.26 -3.80 -20.43
C PRO A 340 -13.57 -3.15 -21.78
N PRO A 341 -14.18 -3.90 -22.73
CA PRO A 341 -14.62 -3.30 -23.97
C PRO A 341 -15.59 -2.16 -23.62
N ARG A 342 -15.16 -0.93 -23.83
CA ARG A 342 -16.03 0.22 -23.68
C ARG A 342 -17.16 0.09 -24.70
N ALA A 343 -18.38 0.43 -24.25
CA ALA A 343 -19.50 0.59 -25.17
C ALA A 343 -19.07 1.43 -26.38
N ALA A 344 -19.39 1.00 -27.57
CA ALA A 344 -19.11 1.79 -28.76
C ALA A 344 -19.94 3.07 -28.70
N ILE A 345 -19.27 4.22 -28.72
CA ILE A 345 -19.96 5.51 -28.78
C ILE A 345 -20.33 5.74 -30.25
N VAL A 346 -21.60 5.64 -30.53
CA VAL A 346 -22.17 5.89 -31.86
C VAL A 346 -23.18 7.02 -31.71
N PRO A 347 -22.82 8.27 -32.01
CA PRO A 347 -23.77 9.38 -31.95
C PRO A 347 -25.00 9.06 -32.81
N SER A 348 -26.14 8.86 -32.15
CA SER A 348 -27.41 8.69 -32.78
C SER A 348 -28.35 9.83 -32.36
N ARG A 349 -29.17 10.29 -33.28
CA ARG A 349 -30.20 11.29 -32.95
C ARG A 349 -31.40 10.66 -32.23
N ASP A 350 -31.61 9.36 -32.45
CA ASP A 350 -32.83 8.70 -31.99
C ASP A 350 -32.62 7.78 -30.79
N ALA A 351 -31.46 7.10 -30.72
CA ALA A 351 -31.16 6.18 -29.61
C ALA A 351 -30.02 6.67 -28.75
N MET A 352 -30.23 6.69 -27.41
CA MET A 352 -29.20 6.97 -26.40
C MET A 352 -28.50 5.69 -25.96
N VAL A 353 -29.23 4.59 -25.80
CA VAL A 353 -28.70 3.27 -25.45
C VAL A 353 -29.23 2.23 -26.42
N GLU A 354 -28.36 1.40 -26.98
CA GLU A 354 -28.72 0.27 -27.81
C GLU A 354 -27.94 -0.98 -27.36
N LEU A 355 -28.66 -1.97 -26.84
CA LEU A 355 -28.15 -3.29 -26.45
C LEU A 355 -28.72 -4.32 -27.42
N ARG A 356 -27.87 -5.16 -28.02
CA ARG A 356 -28.31 -6.23 -28.93
C ARG A 356 -27.76 -7.58 -28.48
N VAL A 357 -28.67 -8.46 -28.03
CA VAL A 357 -28.38 -9.85 -27.63
C VAL A 357 -27.22 -9.94 -26.65
N VAL A 358 -27.23 -9.07 -25.64
CA VAL A 358 -26.13 -8.94 -24.71
C VAL A 358 -26.25 -9.96 -23.58
N ALA A 359 -25.12 -10.64 -23.28
CA ALA A 359 -24.94 -11.40 -22.05
C ALA A 359 -23.78 -10.80 -21.22
N ALA A 360 -23.94 -10.80 -19.90
CA ALA A 360 -22.94 -10.30 -18.98
C ALA A 360 -22.93 -11.06 -17.66
N ALA A 361 -21.74 -11.17 -17.03
CA ALA A 361 -21.55 -11.81 -15.74
C ALA A 361 -20.60 -11.01 -14.86
N HIS A 362 -20.79 -11.10 -13.56
CA HIS A 362 -19.82 -10.61 -12.58
C HIS A 362 -18.65 -11.57 -12.39
N VAL A 363 -18.91 -12.87 -12.52
CA VAL A 363 -17.93 -13.97 -12.47
C VAL A 363 -18.18 -14.84 -13.69
N ALA A 364 -17.13 -15.29 -14.34
CA ALA A 364 -17.19 -15.96 -15.65
C ALA A 364 -18.14 -17.15 -15.74
N THR A 365 -18.54 -17.74 -14.61
CA THR A 365 -19.37 -18.95 -14.54
C THR A 365 -20.85 -18.69 -14.28
N ASN A 366 -21.28 -17.47 -13.94
CA ASN A 366 -22.68 -17.19 -13.60
C ASN A 366 -23.16 -15.94 -14.33
N LEU A 367 -23.97 -16.15 -15.39
CA LEU A 367 -24.55 -15.07 -16.16
C LEU A 367 -25.61 -14.32 -15.34
N ALA A 368 -25.37 -13.05 -15.10
CA ALA A 368 -26.30 -12.15 -14.44
C ALA A 368 -27.29 -11.50 -15.42
N LEU A 369 -26.92 -11.43 -16.71
CA LEU A 369 -27.76 -10.95 -17.81
C LEU A 369 -27.66 -11.92 -18.98
N GLN A 370 -28.79 -12.21 -19.59
CA GLN A 370 -28.91 -13.15 -20.72
C GLN A 370 -29.80 -12.56 -21.80
N ASN A 371 -29.34 -12.58 -23.05
CA ASN A 371 -30.11 -12.21 -24.23
C ASN A 371 -30.81 -10.83 -24.12
N ILE A 372 -30.12 -9.83 -23.51
CA ILE A 372 -30.67 -8.49 -23.33
C ILE A 372 -30.69 -7.76 -24.68
N THR A 373 -31.89 -7.35 -25.08
CA THR A 373 -32.09 -6.45 -26.22
C THR A 373 -32.93 -5.27 -25.74
N LEU A 374 -32.37 -4.06 -25.81
CA LEU A 374 -32.99 -2.84 -25.30
C LEU A 374 -32.56 -1.65 -26.15
N THR A 375 -33.51 -0.82 -26.52
CA THR A 375 -33.27 0.47 -27.18
C THR A 375 -33.94 1.57 -26.35
N VAL A 376 -33.18 2.54 -25.90
CA VAL A 376 -33.68 3.71 -25.15
C VAL A 376 -33.52 4.95 -26.01
N ALA A 377 -34.63 5.61 -26.28
CA ALA A 377 -34.64 6.85 -27.06
C ALA A 377 -34.03 8.01 -26.23
N ARG A 378 -33.49 9.01 -26.94
CA ARG A 378 -32.93 10.22 -26.32
C ARG A 378 -34.02 11.02 -25.62
N GLY A 379 -33.72 11.60 -24.45
CA GLY A 379 -34.65 12.42 -23.66
C GLY A 379 -35.71 11.61 -22.87
N ARG A 380 -35.74 10.28 -22.98
CA ARG A 380 -36.71 9.44 -22.28
C ARG A 380 -36.25 9.07 -20.87
N THR A 381 -37.23 8.92 -19.99
CA THR A 381 -37.06 8.33 -18.66
C THR A 381 -37.59 6.88 -18.70
N VAL A 382 -36.73 5.91 -18.49
CA VAL A 382 -37.02 4.49 -18.47
C VAL A 382 -36.87 3.92 -17.07
N ALA A 383 -37.92 3.33 -16.50
CA ALA A 383 -37.86 2.62 -15.24
C ALA A 383 -37.51 1.14 -15.45
N ILE A 384 -36.51 0.65 -14.73
CA ILE A 384 -36.11 -0.74 -14.69
C ILE A 384 -36.70 -1.36 -13.42
N VAL A 385 -37.61 -2.30 -13.57
CA VAL A 385 -38.40 -2.92 -12.49
C VAL A 385 -38.17 -4.42 -12.46
N GLY A 386 -38.16 -5.04 -11.31
CA GLY A 386 -38.01 -6.48 -11.14
C GLY A 386 -37.64 -6.86 -9.70
N ALA A 387 -37.76 -8.14 -9.37
CA ALA A 387 -37.42 -8.66 -8.05
C ALA A 387 -35.90 -8.45 -7.73
N THR A 388 -35.54 -8.54 -6.45
CA THR A 388 -34.13 -8.54 -6.05
C THR A 388 -33.42 -9.71 -6.72
N GLY A 389 -32.25 -9.46 -7.29
CA GLY A 389 -31.47 -10.46 -8.03
C GLY A 389 -31.86 -10.60 -9.52
N SER A 390 -32.87 -9.87 -10.05
CA SER A 390 -33.25 -9.95 -11.46
C SER A 390 -32.25 -9.33 -12.46
N GLY A 391 -31.14 -8.73 -12.00
CA GLY A 391 -30.07 -8.20 -12.86
C GLY A 391 -30.11 -6.69 -13.12
N LYS A 392 -31.01 -5.91 -12.49
CA LYS A 392 -31.18 -4.45 -12.69
C LYS A 392 -29.88 -3.65 -12.54
N THR A 393 -29.23 -3.78 -11.37
CA THR A 393 -27.93 -3.14 -11.09
C THR A 393 -26.86 -3.56 -12.10
N THR A 394 -26.83 -4.84 -12.49
CA THR A 394 -25.88 -5.35 -13.49
C THR A 394 -26.11 -4.72 -14.86
N LEU A 395 -27.36 -4.48 -15.24
CA LEU A 395 -27.71 -3.78 -16.48
C LEU A 395 -27.20 -2.35 -16.48
N LEU A 396 -27.39 -1.59 -15.39
CA LEU A 396 -26.83 -0.24 -15.27
C LEU A 396 -25.29 -0.25 -15.28
N HIS A 397 -24.66 -1.19 -14.58
CA HIS A 397 -23.20 -1.32 -14.57
C HIS A 397 -22.63 -1.71 -15.94
N LEU A 398 -23.35 -2.52 -16.73
CA LEU A 398 -22.99 -2.84 -18.10
C LEU A 398 -23.03 -1.59 -18.99
N ILE A 399 -24.11 -0.80 -18.91
CA ILE A 399 -24.29 0.44 -19.67
C ILE A 399 -23.21 1.46 -19.26
N ALA A 400 -22.89 1.57 -17.95
CA ALA A 400 -21.84 2.43 -17.44
C ALA A 400 -20.40 1.96 -17.79
N GLY A 401 -20.24 0.76 -18.36
CA GLY A 401 -18.94 0.18 -18.70
C GLY A 401 -18.15 -0.37 -17.49
N LEU A 402 -18.79 -0.57 -16.34
CA LEU A 402 -18.20 -1.18 -15.14
C LEU A 402 -18.20 -2.72 -15.20
N VAL A 403 -19.03 -3.30 -16.05
CA VAL A 403 -19.12 -4.72 -16.35
C VAL A 403 -18.96 -4.89 -17.86
N ALA A 404 -18.16 -5.86 -18.28
CA ALA A 404 -17.97 -6.15 -19.70
C ALA A 404 -19.09 -7.04 -20.23
N ALA A 405 -19.54 -6.77 -21.46
CA ALA A 405 -20.37 -7.72 -22.20
C ALA A 405 -19.54 -8.95 -22.57
N GLN A 406 -20.06 -10.15 -22.30
CA GLN A 406 -19.45 -11.41 -22.74
C GLN A 406 -19.84 -11.76 -24.18
N SER A 407 -21.02 -11.33 -24.59
CA SER A 407 -21.51 -11.45 -25.97
C SER A 407 -22.45 -10.29 -26.31
N GLY A 408 -22.73 -10.11 -27.59
CA GLY A 408 -23.57 -9.05 -28.08
C GLY A 408 -22.87 -7.71 -28.26
N THR A 409 -23.63 -6.63 -28.45
CA THR A 409 -23.08 -5.28 -28.66
C THR A 409 -23.77 -4.27 -27.75
N VAL A 410 -22.98 -3.36 -27.18
CA VAL A 410 -23.41 -2.21 -26.39
C VAL A 410 -23.00 -0.94 -27.13
N ARG A 411 -23.98 -0.09 -27.47
CA ARG A 411 -23.77 1.20 -28.13
C ARG A 411 -24.41 2.32 -27.30
N LEU A 412 -23.72 3.42 -27.17
CA LEU A 412 -24.20 4.61 -26.47
C LEU A 412 -24.17 5.82 -27.41
N GLY A 413 -25.19 6.66 -27.33
CA GLY A 413 -25.26 7.93 -28.04
C GLY A 413 -24.36 9.03 -27.47
N THR A 414 -23.74 8.82 -26.31
CA THR A 414 -22.91 9.79 -25.62
C THR A 414 -21.78 9.13 -24.83
N SER A 415 -20.72 9.89 -24.57
CA SER A 415 -19.66 9.54 -23.60
C SER A 415 -19.92 10.11 -22.21
N ARG A 416 -20.87 11.02 -22.04
CA ARG A 416 -21.21 11.70 -20.79
C ARG A 416 -22.26 10.90 -20.01
N VAL A 417 -21.81 9.83 -19.37
CA VAL A 417 -22.64 8.92 -18.57
C VAL A 417 -22.42 9.20 -17.08
N GLY A 418 -23.47 9.51 -16.35
CA GLY A 418 -23.48 9.62 -14.89
C GLY A 418 -24.14 8.39 -14.27
N LEU A 419 -23.49 7.77 -13.30
CA LEU A 419 -24.04 6.67 -12.52
C LEU A 419 -24.12 7.06 -11.04
N VAL A 420 -25.31 6.91 -10.47
CA VAL A 420 -25.55 7.05 -9.04
C VAL A 420 -25.81 5.67 -8.48
N PHE A 421 -24.96 5.23 -7.55
CA PHE A 421 -25.06 3.92 -6.93
C PHE A 421 -26.13 3.88 -5.83
N GLN A 422 -26.64 2.72 -5.53
CA GLN A 422 -27.60 2.48 -4.44
C GLN A 422 -27.05 2.95 -3.09
N GLU A 423 -25.77 2.64 -2.79
CA GLU A 423 -25.06 3.18 -1.65
C GLU A 423 -24.20 4.37 -2.09
N ALA A 424 -24.60 5.56 -1.66
CA ALA A 424 -23.89 6.78 -1.98
C ALA A 424 -22.56 6.87 -1.22
N PHE A 425 -21.45 6.87 -1.94
CA PHE A 425 -20.12 7.05 -1.38
C PHE A 425 -19.66 8.51 -1.50
N LEU A 426 -19.18 9.07 -0.38
CA LEU A 426 -18.55 10.38 -0.30
C LEU A 426 -17.12 10.23 0.21
N PHE A 427 -16.19 10.95 -0.39
CA PHE A 427 -14.80 11.02 0.04
C PHE A 427 -14.67 11.91 1.29
N ALA A 428 -13.67 11.62 2.12
CA ALA A 428 -13.27 12.47 3.26
C ALA A 428 -12.52 13.72 2.75
N GLU A 429 -13.22 14.50 1.93
CA GLU A 429 -12.74 15.67 1.21
C GLU A 429 -13.80 16.76 1.26
N SER A 430 -13.52 17.94 0.70
CA SER A 430 -14.49 19.03 0.66
C SER A 430 -15.76 18.66 -0.08
N LEU A 431 -16.87 19.36 0.23
CA LEU A 431 -18.12 19.19 -0.48
C LEU A 431 -17.95 19.48 -1.98
N ARG A 432 -17.17 20.51 -2.33
CA ARG A 432 -16.80 20.86 -3.71
C ARG A 432 -16.12 19.66 -4.40
N TYR A 433 -15.10 19.09 -3.77
CA TYR A 433 -14.41 17.91 -4.32
C TYR A 433 -15.39 16.75 -4.54
N ASN A 434 -16.27 16.50 -3.57
CA ASN A 434 -17.30 15.47 -3.69
C ASN A 434 -18.28 15.70 -4.84
N LEU A 435 -18.57 16.92 -5.22
CA LEU A 435 -19.44 17.25 -6.35
C LEU A 435 -18.72 17.24 -7.69
N THR A 436 -17.42 17.55 -7.72
CA THR A 436 -16.67 17.72 -8.97
C THR A 436 -15.66 16.62 -9.25
N LEU A 437 -15.28 15.83 -8.24
CA LEU A 437 -14.16 14.86 -8.28
C LEU A 437 -12.86 15.50 -8.81
N GLY A 438 -12.62 16.77 -8.47
CA GLY A 438 -11.45 17.54 -8.90
C GLY A 438 -11.52 18.09 -10.33
N ALA A 439 -12.65 17.92 -11.03
CA ALA A 439 -12.83 18.54 -12.34
C ALA A 439 -13.14 20.05 -12.21
N ASP A 440 -12.71 20.83 -13.20
CA ASP A 440 -13.01 22.26 -13.27
C ASP A 440 -14.47 22.46 -13.73
N ILE A 441 -15.36 22.61 -12.77
CA ILE A 441 -16.81 22.79 -12.97
C ILE A 441 -17.20 24.15 -12.45
N SER A 442 -17.95 24.93 -13.26
CA SER A 442 -18.40 26.27 -12.88
C SER A 442 -19.34 26.24 -11.67
N GLN A 443 -19.25 27.28 -10.83
CA GLN A 443 -20.12 27.39 -9.66
C GLN A 443 -21.62 27.34 -10.05
N ALA A 444 -21.98 27.95 -11.17
CA ALA A 444 -23.36 27.93 -11.67
C ALA A 444 -23.85 26.51 -11.99
N ALA A 445 -22.98 25.64 -12.52
CA ALA A 445 -23.32 24.25 -12.77
C ALA A 445 -23.48 23.44 -11.47
N ILE A 446 -22.64 23.69 -10.48
CA ILE A 446 -22.75 23.10 -9.14
C ILE A 446 -24.07 23.51 -8.49
N ASP A 447 -24.40 24.81 -8.47
CA ASP A 447 -25.63 25.32 -7.87
C ASP A 447 -26.88 24.78 -8.58
N ARG A 448 -26.83 24.65 -9.91
CA ARG A 448 -27.91 24.02 -10.69
C ARG A 448 -28.07 22.55 -10.31
N ALA A 449 -26.97 21.80 -10.19
CA ALA A 449 -26.99 20.39 -9.83
C ALA A 449 -27.54 20.17 -8.42
N LEU A 450 -27.16 21.00 -7.46
CA LEU A 450 -27.69 20.95 -6.09
C LEU A 450 -29.20 21.21 -6.06
N ARG A 451 -29.69 22.21 -6.80
CA ARG A 451 -31.16 22.49 -6.89
C ARG A 451 -31.92 21.31 -7.50
N ILE A 452 -31.42 20.73 -8.60
CA ILE A 452 -32.09 19.60 -9.25
C ILE A 452 -32.14 18.39 -8.31
N ALA A 453 -31.06 18.13 -7.57
CA ALA A 453 -31.01 17.07 -6.57
C ALA A 453 -31.75 17.40 -5.26
N ALA A 454 -32.44 18.54 -5.16
CA ALA A 454 -33.07 19.08 -3.94
C ALA A 454 -32.09 19.07 -2.75
N ALA A 455 -30.83 19.39 -3.00
CA ALA A 455 -29.76 19.38 -2.02
C ALA A 455 -29.35 20.79 -1.55
N ASP A 456 -29.74 21.83 -2.26
CA ASP A 456 -29.40 23.22 -1.99
C ASP A 456 -29.86 23.69 -0.61
N GLY A 457 -31.08 23.34 -0.19
CA GLY A 457 -31.63 23.71 1.11
C GLY A 457 -30.76 23.19 2.26
N PHE A 458 -30.57 21.85 2.35
CA PHE A 458 -29.80 21.32 3.47
C PHE A 458 -28.30 21.69 3.42
N VAL A 459 -27.73 21.90 2.23
CA VAL A 459 -26.35 22.40 2.09
C VAL A 459 -26.23 23.82 2.66
N ALA A 460 -27.24 24.69 2.42
CA ALA A 460 -27.30 25.99 3.01
C ALA A 460 -27.48 25.92 4.55
N ASP A 461 -28.35 25.04 5.04
CA ASP A 461 -28.62 24.80 6.47
C ASP A 461 -27.41 24.27 7.24
N LEU A 462 -26.50 23.55 6.60
CA LEU A 462 -25.25 23.13 7.22
C LEU A 462 -24.36 24.34 7.61
N GLY A 463 -24.63 25.53 7.07
CA GLY A 463 -23.89 26.77 7.37
C GLY A 463 -22.41 26.72 6.98
N VAL A 464 -22.05 25.81 6.10
CA VAL A 464 -20.66 25.52 5.70
C VAL A 464 -20.42 25.92 4.24
N SER A 465 -19.20 26.33 3.94
CA SER A 465 -18.75 26.56 2.56
C SER A 465 -18.67 25.23 1.80
N LEU A 466 -18.80 25.28 0.47
CA LEU A 466 -18.51 24.13 -0.39
C LEU A 466 -17.08 23.59 -0.21
N ASP A 467 -16.17 24.40 0.35
CA ASP A 467 -14.78 24.02 0.60
C ASP A 467 -14.58 23.39 2.00
N THR A 468 -15.67 23.19 2.77
CA THR A 468 -15.63 22.49 4.05
C THR A 468 -15.47 20.98 3.84
N GLU A 469 -14.53 20.38 4.58
CA GLU A 469 -14.28 18.94 4.56
C GLU A 469 -15.42 18.16 5.23
N LEU A 470 -15.86 17.12 4.58
CA LEU A 470 -16.77 16.13 5.14
C LEU A 470 -15.96 15.10 5.94
N GLY A 471 -16.46 14.65 7.08
CA GLY A 471 -15.86 13.55 7.82
C GLY A 471 -15.84 12.25 7.02
N GLU A 472 -15.13 11.22 7.54
CA GLU A 472 -15.00 9.91 6.87
C GLU A 472 -16.37 9.39 6.41
N ARG A 473 -16.47 9.08 5.11
CA ARG A 473 -17.69 8.59 4.43
C ARG A 473 -18.92 9.49 4.61
N GLY A 474 -18.76 10.77 4.96
CA GLY A 474 -19.89 11.66 5.21
C GLY A 474 -20.76 11.21 6.40
N VAL A 475 -20.17 10.68 7.47
CA VAL A 475 -20.87 10.13 8.66
C VAL A 475 -21.80 11.16 9.31
N SER A 476 -21.52 12.45 9.16
CA SER A 476 -22.38 13.54 9.64
C SER A 476 -23.66 13.76 8.82
N LEU A 477 -23.80 13.12 7.66
CA LEU A 477 -24.93 13.28 6.75
C LEU A 477 -25.88 12.08 6.84
N SER A 478 -27.20 12.34 6.72
CA SER A 478 -28.20 11.28 6.62
C SER A 478 -28.05 10.49 5.30
N GLY A 479 -28.61 9.28 5.21
CA GLY A 479 -28.61 8.47 4.00
C GLY A 479 -29.17 9.23 2.79
N GLY A 480 -30.29 9.90 2.96
CA GLY A 480 -30.93 10.69 1.91
C GLY A 480 -30.11 11.93 1.50
N GLN A 481 -29.41 12.57 2.45
CA GLN A 481 -28.50 13.69 2.13
C GLN A 481 -27.32 13.18 1.28
N ARG A 482 -26.72 12.04 1.64
CA ARG A 482 -25.64 11.43 0.83
C ARG A 482 -26.11 11.07 -0.58
N GLN A 483 -27.31 10.48 -0.72
CA GLN A 483 -27.87 10.14 -2.04
C GLN A 483 -28.11 11.40 -2.90
N ARG A 484 -28.66 12.47 -2.34
CA ARG A 484 -28.85 13.74 -3.06
C ARG A 484 -27.52 14.36 -3.50
N LEU A 485 -26.47 14.31 -2.68
CA LEU A 485 -25.14 14.77 -3.09
C LEU A 485 -24.54 13.89 -4.20
N ALA A 486 -24.72 12.58 -4.15
CA ALA A 486 -24.29 11.68 -5.22
C ALA A 486 -25.04 11.95 -6.54
N LEU A 487 -26.32 12.27 -6.47
CA LEU A 487 -27.10 12.71 -7.63
C LEU A 487 -26.59 14.07 -8.15
N ALA A 488 -26.37 15.04 -7.26
CA ALA A 488 -25.80 16.34 -7.64
C ALA A 488 -24.43 16.19 -8.32
N ARG A 489 -23.58 15.28 -7.85
CA ARG A 489 -22.30 14.93 -8.49
C ARG A 489 -22.49 14.48 -9.95
N ALA A 490 -23.41 13.57 -10.20
CA ALA A 490 -23.67 13.06 -11.54
C ALA A 490 -24.21 14.18 -12.47
N LEU A 491 -25.03 15.10 -11.94
CA LEU A 491 -25.57 16.23 -12.67
C LEU A 491 -24.56 17.34 -12.92
N ALA A 492 -23.67 17.61 -11.96
CA ALA A 492 -22.68 18.68 -12.05
C ALA A 492 -21.70 18.49 -13.21
N VAL A 493 -21.32 17.25 -13.50
CA VAL A 493 -20.42 16.91 -14.63
C VAL A 493 -21.12 16.97 -16.00
N GLY A 494 -22.41 17.33 -16.06
CA GLY A 494 -23.15 17.50 -17.30
C GLY A 494 -23.47 16.19 -18.02
N SER A 495 -23.90 15.17 -17.28
CA SER A 495 -24.30 13.87 -17.85
C SER A 495 -25.49 14.01 -18.80
N GLU A 496 -25.38 13.43 -20.01
CA GLU A 496 -26.48 13.31 -20.97
C GLU A 496 -27.26 11.99 -20.80
N LEU A 497 -26.59 10.99 -20.25
CA LEU A 497 -27.20 9.72 -19.85
C LEU A 497 -27.02 9.55 -18.34
N LEU A 498 -28.13 9.52 -17.60
CA LEU A 498 -28.17 9.38 -16.16
C LEU A 498 -28.68 7.99 -15.79
N LEU A 499 -27.85 7.25 -15.05
CA LEU A 499 -28.16 5.90 -14.57
C LEU A 499 -28.35 5.98 -13.04
N LEU A 500 -29.54 5.66 -12.56
CA LEU A 500 -29.92 5.77 -11.16
C LEU A 500 -30.24 4.38 -10.59
N ASP A 501 -29.39 3.86 -9.71
CA ASP A 501 -29.57 2.55 -9.08
C ASP A 501 -30.25 2.73 -7.72
N ASP A 502 -31.59 2.65 -7.69
CA ASP A 502 -32.45 2.75 -6.49
C ASP A 502 -32.12 3.97 -5.59
N THR A 503 -31.83 5.10 -6.23
CA THR A 503 -31.31 6.30 -5.57
C THR A 503 -32.34 7.06 -4.74
N THR A 504 -33.62 6.71 -4.84
CA THR A 504 -34.71 7.38 -4.10
C THR A 504 -35.15 6.60 -2.86
N SER A 505 -34.63 5.38 -2.64
CA SER A 505 -35.06 4.49 -1.56
C SER A 505 -34.86 5.03 -0.14
N ALA A 506 -33.82 5.87 0.07
CA ALA A 506 -33.55 6.51 1.36
C ALA A 506 -34.14 7.93 1.48
N LEU A 507 -34.91 8.39 0.49
CA LEU A 507 -35.55 9.70 0.53
C LEU A 507 -36.95 9.59 1.13
N ASP A 508 -37.36 10.63 1.84
CA ASP A 508 -38.76 10.81 2.24
C ASP A 508 -39.63 11.10 1.00
N PRO A 509 -40.93 10.80 1.03
CA PRO A 509 -41.80 10.94 -0.14
C PRO A 509 -41.86 12.34 -0.75
N SER A 510 -41.76 13.39 0.08
CA SER A 510 -41.80 14.78 -0.39
C SER A 510 -40.53 15.16 -1.14
N THR A 511 -39.36 14.78 -0.63
CA THR A 511 -38.06 14.98 -1.29
C THR A 511 -37.92 14.16 -2.56
N GLU A 512 -38.39 12.88 -2.55
CA GLU A 512 -38.44 12.05 -3.74
C GLU A 512 -39.26 12.71 -4.87
N ALA A 513 -40.47 13.17 -4.56
CA ALA A 513 -41.34 13.85 -5.54
C ALA A 513 -40.68 15.10 -6.11
N ALA A 514 -39.99 15.88 -5.27
CA ALA A 514 -39.27 17.08 -5.69
C ALA A 514 -38.10 16.72 -6.64
N VAL A 515 -37.27 15.74 -6.28
CA VAL A 515 -36.15 15.28 -7.12
C VAL A 515 -36.65 14.78 -8.48
N LEU A 516 -37.70 13.95 -8.49
CA LEU A 516 -38.27 13.40 -9.71
C LEU A 516 -38.88 14.47 -10.61
N THR A 517 -39.58 15.46 -10.03
CA THR A 517 -40.10 16.62 -10.75
C THR A 517 -38.98 17.46 -11.36
N ASN A 518 -37.93 17.70 -10.59
CA ASN A 518 -36.77 18.46 -11.06
C ASN A 518 -36.02 17.72 -12.19
N LEU A 519 -35.87 16.39 -12.10
CA LEU A 519 -35.27 15.58 -13.18
C LEU A 519 -36.10 15.66 -14.47
N ARG A 520 -37.41 15.61 -14.37
CA ARG A 520 -38.30 15.79 -15.55
C ARG A 520 -38.16 17.17 -16.22
N SER A 521 -37.86 18.20 -15.43
CA SER A 521 -37.64 19.56 -15.96
C SER A 521 -36.40 19.68 -16.85
N LEU A 522 -35.50 18.66 -16.85
CA LEU A 522 -34.34 18.60 -17.74
C LEU A 522 -34.72 18.32 -19.20
N GLY A 523 -35.93 17.80 -19.43
CA GLY A 523 -36.49 17.55 -20.77
C GLY A 523 -35.60 16.63 -21.62
N ASP A 524 -35.56 16.90 -22.92
CA ASP A 524 -34.85 16.08 -23.90
C ASP A 524 -33.32 16.12 -23.80
N ASP A 525 -32.78 16.99 -22.94
CA ASP A 525 -31.31 17.13 -22.76
C ASP A 525 -30.70 15.95 -22.01
N VAL A 526 -31.48 15.24 -21.18
CA VAL A 526 -30.98 14.14 -20.34
C VAL A 526 -31.87 12.91 -20.49
N THR A 527 -31.25 11.80 -20.85
CA THR A 527 -31.91 10.47 -20.84
C THR A 527 -31.68 9.81 -19.51
N THR A 528 -32.72 9.30 -18.87
CA THR A 528 -32.64 8.72 -17.53
C THR A 528 -33.04 7.25 -17.53
N LEU A 529 -32.19 6.37 -17.01
CA LEU A 529 -32.57 4.99 -16.66
C LEU A 529 -32.54 4.89 -15.12
N VAL A 530 -33.70 4.55 -14.55
CA VAL A 530 -33.85 4.46 -13.10
C VAL A 530 -34.30 3.06 -12.69
N VAL A 531 -33.53 2.42 -11.80
CA VAL A 531 -34.01 1.24 -11.08
C VAL A 531 -35.03 1.72 -10.05
N ALA A 532 -36.26 1.26 -10.21
CA ALA A 532 -37.40 1.67 -9.40
C ALA A 532 -37.99 0.50 -8.61
N SER A 533 -38.13 0.70 -7.31
CA SER A 533 -38.84 -0.19 -6.38
C SER A 533 -40.13 0.45 -5.82
N ARG A 534 -40.36 1.73 -6.14
CA ARG A 534 -41.51 2.50 -5.64
C ARG A 534 -42.51 2.83 -6.78
N PRO A 535 -43.81 2.67 -6.56
CA PRO A 535 -44.83 3.04 -7.56
C PRO A 535 -44.73 4.50 -8.01
N SER A 536 -44.39 5.44 -7.12
CA SER A 536 -44.20 6.85 -7.43
C SER A 536 -43.13 7.08 -8.51
N THR A 537 -42.00 6.40 -8.39
CA THR A 537 -40.90 6.49 -9.36
C THR A 537 -41.28 5.84 -10.69
N ILE A 538 -41.98 4.69 -10.64
CA ILE A 538 -42.40 3.95 -11.82
C ILE A 538 -43.42 4.76 -12.64
N ALA A 539 -44.39 5.40 -11.98
CA ALA A 539 -45.42 6.23 -12.61
C ALA A 539 -44.88 7.48 -13.34
N LEU A 540 -43.64 7.86 -13.04
CA LEU A 540 -42.97 8.99 -13.67
C LEU A 540 -42.16 8.63 -14.91
N ALA A 541 -41.95 7.35 -15.19
CA ALA A 541 -41.25 6.88 -16.38
C ALA A 541 -42.12 6.92 -17.62
N ASP A 542 -41.51 7.26 -18.76
CA ASP A 542 -42.17 7.18 -20.08
C ASP A 542 -42.37 5.72 -20.52
N GLU A 543 -41.46 4.85 -20.09
CA GLU A 543 -41.41 3.44 -20.39
C GLU A 543 -40.88 2.63 -19.20
N VAL A 544 -41.38 1.42 -19.06
CA VAL A 544 -40.95 0.47 -18.02
C VAL A 544 -40.37 -0.77 -18.68
N VAL A 545 -39.20 -1.20 -18.21
CA VAL A 545 -38.54 -2.46 -18.56
C VAL A 545 -38.68 -3.41 -17.38
N PHE A 546 -39.44 -4.47 -17.53
CA PHE A 546 -39.65 -5.48 -16.52
C PHE A 546 -38.64 -6.62 -16.69
N MET A 547 -37.80 -6.83 -15.67
CA MET A 547 -36.73 -7.83 -15.65
C MET A 547 -37.06 -9.01 -14.74
N VAL A 548 -36.83 -10.22 -15.26
CA VAL A 548 -36.95 -11.48 -14.53
C VAL A 548 -35.75 -12.35 -14.86
N ASP A 549 -35.04 -12.84 -13.84
CA ASP A 549 -33.94 -13.81 -13.96
C ASP A 549 -32.89 -13.44 -15.02
N GLY A 550 -32.46 -12.17 -15.03
CA GLY A 550 -31.43 -11.68 -15.94
C GLY A 550 -31.90 -11.44 -17.39
N THR A 551 -33.21 -11.49 -17.66
CA THR A 551 -33.80 -11.23 -18.98
C THR A 551 -34.84 -10.10 -18.93
N ILE A 552 -35.11 -9.46 -20.07
CA ILE A 552 -36.24 -8.53 -20.20
C ILE A 552 -37.47 -9.35 -20.53
N ALA A 553 -38.40 -9.45 -19.57
CA ALA A 553 -39.65 -10.20 -19.70
C ALA A 553 -40.71 -9.41 -20.44
N ALA A 554 -40.77 -8.08 -20.26
CA ALA A 554 -41.71 -7.19 -20.93
C ALA A 554 -41.20 -5.75 -20.93
N ALA A 555 -41.58 -4.94 -21.90
CA ALA A 555 -41.34 -3.50 -21.95
C ALA A 555 -42.60 -2.80 -22.50
N GLY A 556 -42.89 -1.60 -21.98
CA GLY A 556 -44.05 -0.78 -22.37
C GLY A 556 -44.37 0.27 -21.32
N THR A 557 -45.47 0.95 -21.43
CA THR A 557 -45.94 1.89 -20.40
C THR A 557 -46.38 1.12 -19.14
N HIS A 558 -46.34 1.80 -17.98
CA HIS A 558 -46.79 1.22 -16.70
C HIS A 558 -48.21 0.60 -16.84
N ASP A 559 -49.13 1.36 -17.40
CA ASP A 559 -50.53 0.94 -17.57
C ASP A 559 -50.72 -0.26 -18.51
N GLU A 560 -49.92 -0.32 -19.58
CA GLU A 560 -49.91 -1.47 -20.50
C GLU A 560 -49.43 -2.73 -19.79
N LEU A 561 -48.33 -2.63 -19.03
CA LEU A 561 -47.77 -3.78 -18.33
C LEU A 561 -48.67 -4.26 -17.19
N VAL A 562 -49.33 -3.39 -16.44
CA VAL A 562 -50.28 -3.77 -15.39
C VAL A 562 -51.47 -4.55 -16.00
N ARG A 563 -51.90 -4.19 -17.20
CA ARG A 563 -53.03 -4.89 -17.88
C ARG A 563 -52.59 -6.21 -18.53
N ALA A 564 -51.39 -6.23 -19.11
CA ALA A 564 -50.96 -7.33 -19.98
C ALA A 564 -50.08 -8.38 -19.30
N ASN A 565 -49.48 -8.08 -18.13
CA ASN A 565 -48.53 -8.96 -17.49
C ASN A 565 -48.87 -9.22 -16.01
N ASP A 566 -49.30 -10.43 -15.71
CA ASP A 566 -49.73 -10.83 -14.36
C ASP A 566 -48.55 -10.81 -13.34
N ALA A 567 -47.34 -11.22 -13.76
CA ALA A 567 -46.19 -11.21 -12.91
C ALA A 567 -45.78 -9.77 -12.53
N TYR A 568 -45.84 -8.83 -13.49
CA TYR A 568 -45.61 -7.43 -13.24
C TYR A 568 -46.65 -6.85 -12.27
N ARG A 569 -47.93 -7.14 -12.50
CA ARG A 569 -49.04 -6.69 -11.63
C ARG A 569 -48.85 -7.19 -10.20
N THR A 570 -48.50 -8.45 -10.03
CA THR A 570 -48.24 -9.06 -8.71
C THR A 570 -47.05 -8.35 -8.00
N LEU A 571 -45.99 -8.05 -8.73
CA LEU A 571 -44.83 -7.34 -8.17
C LEU A 571 -45.19 -5.93 -7.71
N ILE A 572 -45.96 -5.18 -8.53
CA ILE A 572 -46.39 -3.82 -8.17
C ILE A 572 -47.32 -3.84 -6.95
N SER A 573 -48.25 -4.78 -6.88
CA SER A 573 -49.13 -4.94 -5.72
C SER A 573 -48.34 -5.26 -4.44
N ALA A 574 -47.24 -6.03 -4.53
CA ALA A 574 -46.34 -6.27 -3.40
C ALA A 574 -45.65 -4.99 -2.92
N PHE A 575 -45.18 -4.15 -3.87
CA PHE A 575 -44.57 -2.84 -3.52
C PHE A 575 -45.58 -1.88 -2.85
N GLU A 576 -46.88 -1.96 -3.20
CA GLU A 576 -47.93 -1.16 -2.56
C GLU A 576 -48.24 -1.64 -1.15
N HIS A 577 -48.26 -2.95 -0.90
CA HIS A 577 -48.51 -3.54 0.43
C HIS A 577 -47.36 -3.24 1.42
N ASP A 578 -46.10 -3.41 0.99
CA ASP A 578 -44.94 -3.10 1.83
C ASP A 578 -44.93 -1.62 2.27
N ARG A 579 -45.50 -0.73 1.49
CA ARG A 579 -45.63 0.68 1.83
C ARG A 579 -46.67 0.91 2.96
N HIS A 580 -47.82 0.30 2.89
CA HIS A 580 -48.88 0.44 3.91
C HIS A 580 -48.45 -0.10 5.27
N ASP A 581 -47.77 -1.25 5.28
CA ASP A 581 -47.20 -1.84 6.52
C ASP A 581 -46.06 -1.01 7.12
N GLY A 582 -45.33 -0.24 6.32
CA GLY A 582 -44.27 0.67 6.76
C GLY A 582 -44.80 1.96 7.38
N GLU A 583 -45.90 2.51 6.85
CA GLU A 583 -46.57 3.73 7.35
C GLU A 583 -47.26 3.47 8.70
N ASP A 584 -47.84 2.28 8.91
CA ASP A 584 -48.48 1.90 10.18
C ASP A 584 -47.48 1.66 11.34
N ARG A 585 -46.25 1.21 11.06
CA ARG A 585 -45.20 1.00 12.07
C ARG A 585 -44.48 2.28 12.50
N GLY A 586 -44.62 3.37 11.75
CA GLY A 586 -43.99 4.68 12.05
C GLY A 586 -44.82 5.56 13.01
N HIS A 587 -46.01 5.14 13.42
CA HIS A 587 -46.92 5.87 14.33
C HIS A 587 -47.04 5.26 15.73
N HIS A 588 -46.15 4.35 16.13
CA HIS A 588 -46.10 3.83 17.53
C HIS A 588 -44.79 4.15 18.24
#